data_f994f3d1b5942f32e5b5bd17aa727bef
#
_entry.id   f994f3d1b5942f32e5b5bd17aa727bef
#
_cell.length_a   1.000
_cell.length_b   1.000
_cell.length_c   1.000
_cell.angle_alpha   90.00
_cell.angle_beta   90.00
_cell.angle_gamma   90.00
#
_symmetry.space_group_name_H-M   'P 1'
#
loop_
_entity.id
_entity.type
_entity.pdbx_description
1 polymer ?
#
loop_
_entity_poly.entity_id
_entity_poly.type
_entity_poly.pdbx_seq_one_letter_code
_entity_poly.pdbx_strand_id
1 'polypeptide(L)'
;MTKKALLGLAVALLLPITCYLMLKYASETAVDMPRHYLLDTVVTRVDKGKMITDSIWHKTANIHLQNQLGDSVSLYDKEGKIIVADFFFTSCGSICPKLTANMSKLQQSFIRGGDLRKKVDTSIVQFISFSVDPQRDSVPVLKAYADRFGVNHDNWWMLTGNRDSIYKFAFEELKVDKFSTEPISPDFVHTSRFVLIDKEYKVRGYYNGLDSISISKLARDIGLLMLEKDKTQKSAVFSEIIDLSWLWLIIVLLVIFFVLYMQSRRKLNG
;
A
#
# COMPACT_ATOMS: atom_id res chain seq x y z
N MET A 1 -31.75 31.64 32.56
CA MET A 1 -30.48 31.75 31.73
C MET A 1 -30.62 32.96 30.81
N THR A 2 -29.61 33.80 30.81
CA THR A 2 -29.60 34.91 29.82
C THR A 2 -29.39 34.35 28.41
N LYS A 3 -29.96 35.00 27.38
CA LYS A 3 -29.82 34.61 25.97
C LYS A 3 -28.33 34.42 25.59
N LYS A 4 -27.42 35.22 26.18
CA LYS A 4 -25.97 35.11 26.01
C LYS A 4 -25.37 33.81 26.59
N ALA A 5 -25.86 33.34 27.74
CA ALA A 5 -25.38 32.09 28.33
C ALA A 5 -25.85 30.85 27.55
N LEU A 6 -27.09 30.91 27.00
CA LEU A 6 -27.61 29.85 26.15
C LEU A 6 -26.83 29.75 24.82
N LEU A 7 -26.49 30.90 24.22
CA LEU A 7 -25.70 30.94 23.00
C LEU A 7 -24.27 30.39 23.24
N GLY A 8 -23.63 30.76 24.35
CA GLY A 8 -22.31 30.23 24.70
C GLY A 8 -22.30 28.71 24.91
N LEU A 9 -23.35 28.17 25.55
CA LEU A 9 -23.51 26.72 25.74
C LEU A 9 -23.72 26.01 24.39
N ALA A 10 -24.56 26.60 23.52
CA ALA A 10 -24.81 26.02 22.19
C ALA A 10 -23.54 25.99 21.33
N VAL A 11 -22.75 27.06 21.34
CA VAL A 11 -21.48 27.10 20.61
C VAL A 11 -20.48 26.09 21.17
N ALA A 12 -20.35 25.99 22.49
CA ALA A 12 -19.45 25.04 23.15
C ALA A 12 -19.79 23.55 22.86
N LEU A 13 -21.05 23.23 22.62
CA LEU A 13 -21.50 21.88 22.26
C LEU A 13 -21.46 21.61 20.75
N LEU A 14 -21.90 22.56 19.94
CA LEU A 14 -22.00 22.36 18.49
C LEU A 14 -20.64 22.39 17.80
N LEU A 15 -19.69 23.24 18.27
CA LEU A 15 -18.40 23.40 17.62
C LEU A 15 -17.55 22.10 17.62
N PRO A 16 -17.42 21.35 18.74
CA PRO A 16 -16.73 20.04 18.72
C PRO A 16 -17.43 19.02 17.83
N ILE A 17 -18.77 19.00 17.84
CA ILE A 17 -19.56 18.05 17.04
C ILE A 17 -19.38 18.35 15.54
N THR A 18 -19.46 19.60 15.13
CA THR A 18 -19.25 19.99 13.73
C THR A 18 -17.82 19.71 13.28
N CYS A 19 -16.83 20.01 14.12
CA CYS A 19 -15.42 19.69 13.85
C CYS A 19 -15.20 18.19 13.69
N TYR A 20 -15.76 17.37 14.58
CA TYR A 20 -15.71 15.92 14.49
C TYR A 20 -16.36 15.38 13.22
N LEU A 21 -17.56 15.89 12.84
CA LEU A 21 -18.25 15.48 11.62
C LEU A 21 -17.47 15.90 10.37
N MET A 22 -16.88 17.10 10.36
CA MET A 22 -16.02 17.56 9.25
C MET A 22 -14.77 16.70 9.11
N LEU A 23 -14.08 16.39 10.21
CA LEU A 23 -12.90 15.51 10.21
C LEU A 23 -13.25 14.09 9.78
N LYS A 24 -14.37 13.56 10.25
CA LYS A 24 -14.87 12.24 9.85
C LYS A 24 -15.18 12.21 8.35
N TYR A 25 -15.92 13.18 7.84
CA TYR A 25 -16.25 13.31 6.41
C TYR A 25 -14.97 13.45 5.56
N ALA A 26 -14.06 14.34 5.95
CA ALA A 26 -12.77 14.52 5.26
C ALA A 26 -11.92 13.24 5.28
N SER A 27 -11.92 12.49 6.38
CA SER A 27 -11.20 11.22 6.50
C SER A 27 -11.78 10.09 5.62
N GLU A 28 -13.11 10.05 5.47
CA GLU A 28 -13.79 9.04 4.65
C GLU A 28 -13.65 9.31 3.14
N THR A 29 -13.49 10.56 2.74
CA THR A 29 -13.43 10.98 1.32
C THR A 29 -12.03 11.24 0.80
N ALA A 30 -11.00 11.26 1.65
CA ALA A 30 -9.72 11.88 1.32
C ALA A 30 -8.77 11.00 0.51
N VAL A 31 -8.89 9.65 0.50
CA VAL A 31 -7.90 8.79 -0.17
C VAL A 31 -8.51 7.50 -0.69
N ASP A 32 -8.58 7.37 -2.01
CA ASP A 32 -8.88 6.09 -2.65
C ASP A 32 -7.67 5.16 -2.57
N MET A 33 -7.73 4.17 -1.70
CA MET A 33 -6.69 3.13 -1.60
C MET A 33 -6.66 2.27 -2.86
N PRO A 34 -5.49 1.79 -3.30
CA PRO A 34 -5.40 0.86 -4.41
C PRO A 34 -6.26 -0.39 -4.13
N ARG A 35 -7.15 -0.73 -5.07
CA ARG A 35 -8.04 -1.87 -4.93
C ARG A 35 -7.29 -3.19 -5.02
N HIS A 36 -7.89 -4.27 -4.50
CA HIS A 36 -7.43 -5.62 -4.77
C HIS A 36 -7.94 -6.08 -6.14
N TYR A 37 -7.16 -6.92 -6.82
CA TYR A 37 -7.47 -7.37 -8.19
C TYR A 37 -7.91 -8.82 -8.30
N LEU A 38 -7.33 -9.70 -7.50
CA LEU A 38 -7.55 -11.14 -7.62
C LEU A 38 -8.42 -11.61 -6.46
N LEU A 39 -9.68 -11.93 -6.73
CA LEU A 39 -10.63 -12.44 -5.76
C LEU A 39 -10.66 -13.96 -5.82
N ASP A 40 -10.38 -14.64 -4.72
CA ASP A 40 -10.50 -16.09 -4.62
C ASP A 40 -11.94 -16.50 -4.33
N THR A 41 -12.54 -15.92 -3.28
CA THR A 41 -13.89 -16.25 -2.88
C THR A 41 -14.53 -15.15 -2.04
N VAL A 42 -15.85 -15.27 -1.86
CA VAL A 42 -16.64 -14.40 -1.00
C VAL A 42 -17.27 -15.26 0.09
N VAL A 43 -16.98 -14.95 1.35
CA VAL A 43 -17.55 -15.67 2.50
C VAL A 43 -18.58 -14.79 3.19
N THR A 44 -19.80 -15.31 3.31
CA THR A 44 -20.87 -14.66 4.07
C THR A 44 -20.99 -15.31 5.43
N ARG A 45 -20.89 -14.53 6.49
CA ARG A 45 -21.08 -14.96 7.88
C ARG A 45 -22.13 -14.11 8.56
N VAL A 46 -22.83 -14.71 9.53
CA VAL A 46 -23.76 -13.96 10.40
C VAL A 46 -23.03 -13.58 11.67
N ASP A 47 -22.86 -12.29 11.93
CA ASP A 47 -22.32 -11.76 13.18
C ASP A 47 -23.39 -10.87 13.85
N LYS A 48 -23.75 -11.19 15.09
CA LYS A 48 -24.77 -10.48 15.89
C LYS A 48 -26.09 -10.24 15.13
N GLY A 49 -26.52 -11.22 14.32
CA GLY A 49 -27.75 -11.14 13.54
C GLY A 49 -27.67 -10.30 12.25
N LYS A 50 -26.48 -9.81 11.87
CA LYS A 50 -26.22 -9.15 10.59
C LYS A 50 -25.44 -10.06 9.67
N MET A 51 -25.83 -10.14 8.41
CA MET A 51 -25.05 -10.79 7.36
C MET A 51 -23.87 -9.89 7.01
N ILE A 52 -22.65 -10.39 7.24
CA ILE A 52 -21.41 -9.73 6.86
C ILE A 52 -20.81 -10.54 5.72
N THR A 53 -20.51 -9.87 4.63
CA THR A 53 -19.87 -10.48 3.46
C THR A 53 -18.42 -10.01 3.38
N ASP A 54 -17.49 -10.96 3.53
CA ASP A 54 -16.05 -10.70 3.45
C ASP A 54 -15.49 -11.28 2.15
N SER A 55 -14.66 -10.50 1.46
CA SER A 55 -13.93 -10.92 0.26
C SER A 55 -12.57 -11.49 0.65
N ILE A 56 -12.29 -12.72 0.23
CA ILE A 56 -10.98 -13.35 0.39
C ILE A 56 -10.20 -13.09 -0.90
N TRP A 57 -9.15 -12.27 -0.77
CA TRP A 57 -8.29 -11.89 -1.87
C TRP A 57 -7.13 -12.86 -2.03
N HIS A 58 -6.80 -13.20 -3.27
CA HIS A 58 -5.72 -14.12 -3.62
C HIS A 58 -4.38 -13.63 -3.06
N LYS A 59 -3.72 -14.52 -2.33
CA LYS A 59 -2.34 -14.35 -1.89
C LYS A 59 -1.44 -15.09 -2.85
N THR A 60 -0.54 -14.39 -3.52
CA THR A 60 0.40 -15.00 -4.47
C THR A 60 1.23 -16.10 -3.80
N ALA A 61 1.41 -17.23 -4.47
CA ALA A 61 2.23 -18.32 -3.99
C ALA A 61 3.69 -17.90 -3.85
N ASN A 62 4.42 -18.59 -2.97
CA ASN A 62 5.87 -18.39 -2.86
C ASN A 62 6.58 -18.98 -4.07
N ILE A 63 7.62 -18.29 -4.56
CA ILE A 63 8.48 -18.77 -5.63
C ILE A 63 9.94 -18.67 -5.18
N HIS A 64 10.72 -19.75 -5.45
CA HIS A 64 12.14 -19.83 -5.12
C HIS A 64 12.95 -19.73 -6.40
N LEU A 65 13.87 -18.77 -6.46
CA LEU A 65 14.71 -18.49 -7.63
C LEU A 65 16.09 -18.03 -7.19
N GLN A 66 16.97 -17.74 -8.15
CA GLN A 66 18.31 -17.23 -7.89
C GLN A 66 18.39 -15.76 -8.31
N ASN A 67 18.98 -14.92 -7.47
CA ASN A 67 19.14 -13.49 -7.80
C ASN A 67 20.42 -13.23 -8.61
N GLN A 68 20.62 -11.99 -9.06
CA GLN A 68 21.80 -11.57 -9.82
C GLN A 68 23.12 -11.62 -9.04
N LEU A 69 23.08 -11.86 -7.72
CA LEU A 69 24.27 -12.03 -6.88
C LEU A 69 24.59 -13.51 -6.64
N GLY A 70 23.74 -14.43 -7.14
CA GLY A 70 23.89 -15.85 -6.98
C GLY A 70 23.22 -16.43 -5.74
N ASP A 71 22.54 -15.60 -4.94
CA ASP A 71 21.83 -16.06 -3.76
C ASP A 71 20.52 -16.76 -4.15
N SER A 72 20.20 -17.85 -3.47
CA SER A 72 18.87 -18.47 -3.54
C SER A 72 17.92 -17.67 -2.67
N VAL A 73 16.87 -17.13 -3.28
CA VAL A 73 15.91 -16.24 -2.64
C VAL A 73 14.48 -16.69 -2.89
N SER A 74 13.57 -16.32 -1.99
CA SER A 74 12.15 -16.55 -2.17
C SER A 74 11.36 -15.24 -2.07
N LEU A 75 10.17 -15.21 -2.69
CA LEU A 75 9.29 -14.05 -2.61
C LEU A 75 8.98 -13.69 -1.15
N TYR A 76 8.77 -14.72 -0.30
CA TYR A 76 8.40 -14.54 1.10
C TYR A 76 9.56 -14.11 2.02
N ASP A 77 10.80 -14.06 1.51
CA ASP A 77 11.93 -13.45 2.24
C ASP A 77 11.77 -11.92 2.39
N LYS A 78 10.78 -11.35 1.68
CA LYS A 78 10.47 -9.91 1.73
C LYS A 78 9.14 -9.64 2.44
N GLU A 79 8.88 -10.37 3.52
CA GLU A 79 7.69 -10.15 4.35
C GLU A 79 7.57 -8.70 4.83
N GLY A 80 6.34 -8.17 4.77
CA GLY A 80 6.05 -6.81 5.20
C GLY A 80 6.49 -5.71 4.23
N LYS A 81 7.06 -6.05 3.07
CA LYS A 81 7.42 -5.08 2.02
C LYS A 81 6.35 -4.98 0.94
N ILE A 82 6.29 -3.81 0.34
CA ILE A 82 5.54 -3.58 -0.90
C ILE A 82 6.44 -4.00 -2.05
N ILE A 83 5.92 -4.83 -2.97
CA ILE A 83 6.72 -5.38 -4.06
C ILE A 83 6.24 -4.78 -5.37
N VAL A 84 7.20 -4.35 -6.20
CA VAL A 84 6.98 -3.97 -7.60
C VAL A 84 7.66 -5.01 -8.46
N ALA A 85 6.88 -5.77 -9.22
CA ALA A 85 7.35 -6.87 -10.05
C ALA A 85 7.23 -6.54 -11.54
N ASP A 86 8.19 -7.00 -12.36
CA ASP A 86 8.11 -7.01 -13.82
C ASP A 86 8.74 -8.27 -14.43
N PHE A 87 8.55 -8.42 -15.74
CA PHE A 87 9.08 -9.52 -16.53
C PHE A 87 9.94 -8.97 -17.65
N PHE A 88 11.16 -9.48 -17.79
CA PHE A 88 12.14 -8.98 -18.75
C PHE A 88 13.06 -10.11 -19.28
N PHE A 89 13.89 -9.78 -20.21
CA PHE A 89 15.05 -10.60 -20.61
C PHE A 89 16.18 -9.71 -21.14
N THR A 90 17.42 -10.09 -20.89
CA THR A 90 18.58 -9.24 -21.13
C THR A 90 18.85 -8.99 -22.62
N SER A 91 18.48 -9.95 -23.48
CA SER A 91 18.66 -9.87 -24.95
C SER A 91 17.54 -9.09 -25.68
N CYS A 92 16.58 -8.50 -24.94
CA CYS A 92 15.55 -7.67 -25.52
C CYS A 92 16.11 -6.35 -26.08
N GLY A 93 15.99 -6.16 -27.39
CA GLY A 93 16.46 -4.93 -28.05
C GLY A 93 15.46 -3.76 -28.06
N SER A 94 14.24 -3.93 -27.50
CA SER A 94 13.14 -2.98 -27.65
C SER A 94 12.67 -2.34 -26.34
N ILE A 95 11.75 -2.99 -25.62
CA ILE A 95 11.07 -2.38 -24.49
C ILE A 95 11.77 -2.61 -23.14
N CYS A 96 12.42 -3.77 -22.93
CA CYS A 96 13.01 -4.11 -21.64
C CYS A 96 14.04 -3.09 -21.14
N PRO A 97 14.96 -2.55 -21.99
CA PRO A 97 15.87 -1.50 -21.54
C PRO A 97 15.15 -0.25 -21.04
N LYS A 98 14.04 0.12 -21.69
CA LYS A 98 13.22 1.27 -21.26
C LYS A 98 12.47 0.99 -19.95
N LEU A 99 11.91 -0.22 -19.80
CA LEU A 99 11.25 -0.66 -18.56
C LEU A 99 12.24 -0.64 -17.39
N THR A 100 13.42 -1.26 -17.57
CA THR A 100 14.46 -1.28 -16.53
C THR A 100 14.94 0.12 -16.18
N ALA A 101 15.15 1.01 -17.17
CA ALA A 101 15.52 2.39 -16.91
C ALA A 101 14.43 3.16 -16.13
N ASN A 102 13.16 2.93 -16.46
CA ASN A 102 12.04 3.55 -15.74
C ASN A 102 11.88 3.00 -14.33
N MET A 103 12.07 1.70 -14.13
CA MET A 103 12.07 1.10 -12.79
C MET A 103 13.25 1.59 -11.95
N SER A 104 14.43 1.80 -12.56
CA SER A 104 15.58 2.42 -11.88
C SER A 104 15.27 3.85 -11.40
N LYS A 105 14.61 4.66 -12.24
CA LYS A 105 14.14 5.99 -11.83
C LYS A 105 13.11 5.91 -10.70
N LEU A 106 12.19 4.96 -10.77
CA LEU A 106 11.21 4.72 -9.71
C LEU A 106 11.91 4.31 -8.41
N GLN A 107 12.88 3.39 -8.45
CA GLN A 107 13.70 3.00 -7.31
C GLN A 107 14.37 4.21 -6.66
N GLN A 108 14.97 5.08 -7.48
CA GLN A 108 15.64 6.30 -7.00
C GLN A 108 14.68 7.31 -6.37
N SER A 109 13.40 7.34 -6.77
CA SER A 109 12.40 8.26 -6.21
C SER A 109 12.05 7.99 -4.75
N PHE A 110 12.36 6.79 -4.23
CA PHE A 110 12.20 6.43 -2.82
C PHE A 110 13.41 6.75 -1.94
N ILE A 111 14.37 7.55 -2.44
CA ILE A 111 15.47 8.07 -1.63
C ILE A 111 14.92 9.10 -0.62
N ARG A 112 15.13 8.86 0.65
CA ARG A 112 14.57 9.66 1.74
C ARG A 112 15.18 11.08 1.76
N GLY A 113 14.32 12.09 1.57
CA GLY A 113 14.61 13.46 2.01
C GLY A 113 15.55 14.29 1.13
N GLY A 114 15.61 14.10 -0.18
CA GLY A 114 16.31 15.03 -1.09
C GLY A 114 17.83 15.12 -0.90
N ASP A 115 18.39 14.38 0.05
CA ASP A 115 19.83 14.29 0.26
C ASP A 115 20.38 13.15 -0.61
N LEU A 116 21.01 13.50 -1.69
CA LEU A 116 21.63 12.57 -2.66
C LEU A 116 22.68 11.63 -2.02
N ARG A 117 23.07 11.87 -0.77
CA ARG A 117 23.99 11.02 -0.01
C ARG A 117 23.30 9.96 0.84
N LYS A 118 21.95 10.01 0.98
CA LYS A 118 21.21 9.02 1.78
C LYS A 118 20.87 7.82 0.91
N LYS A 119 21.08 6.62 1.48
CA LYS A 119 20.66 5.35 0.88
C LYS A 119 19.16 5.37 0.62
N VAL A 120 18.73 4.78 -0.51
CA VAL A 120 17.33 4.45 -0.78
C VAL A 120 16.74 3.77 0.45
N ASP A 121 15.51 4.13 0.83
CA ASP A 121 14.82 3.45 1.93
C ASP A 121 14.40 2.04 1.49
N THR A 122 15.36 1.10 1.60
CA THR A 122 15.17 -0.31 1.22
C THR A 122 14.22 -1.04 2.15
N SER A 123 13.83 -0.41 3.27
CA SER A 123 13.00 -1.06 4.29
C SER A 123 11.54 -1.22 3.86
N ILE A 124 11.07 -0.47 2.87
CA ILE A 124 9.64 -0.32 2.55
C ILE A 124 9.29 -1.01 1.24
N VAL A 125 10.10 -0.83 0.19
CA VAL A 125 9.79 -1.30 -1.18
C VAL A 125 10.87 -2.24 -1.68
N GLN A 126 10.43 -3.36 -2.23
CA GLN A 126 11.26 -4.33 -2.94
C GLN A 126 10.89 -4.33 -4.42
N PHE A 127 11.89 -4.23 -5.29
CA PHE A 127 11.74 -4.39 -6.74
C PHE A 127 12.16 -5.81 -7.12
N ILE A 128 11.41 -6.44 -8.02
CA ILE A 128 11.70 -7.81 -8.48
C ILE A 128 11.46 -7.89 -9.98
N SER A 129 12.51 -8.22 -10.74
CA SER A 129 12.43 -8.45 -12.17
C SER A 129 12.68 -9.93 -12.47
N PHE A 130 11.69 -10.60 -13.07
CA PHE A 130 11.78 -12.02 -13.41
C PHE A 130 12.26 -12.18 -14.85
N SER A 131 13.37 -12.91 -15.06
CA SER A 131 13.81 -13.24 -16.41
C SER A 131 12.89 -14.28 -17.03
N VAL A 132 12.36 -13.99 -18.22
CA VAL A 132 11.54 -14.91 -19.01
C VAL A 132 12.37 -15.78 -19.97
N ASP A 133 13.67 -15.54 -20.04
CA ASP A 133 14.65 -16.33 -20.82
C ASP A 133 15.81 -16.82 -19.91
N PRO A 134 15.51 -17.60 -18.85
CA PRO A 134 16.53 -18.00 -17.87
C PRO A 134 17.65 -18.88 -18.47
N GLN A 135 17.44 -19.45 -19.67
CA GLN A 135 18.49 -20.22 -20.33
C GLN A 135 19.64 -19.32 -20.81
N ARG A 136 19.36 -18.09 -21.21
CA ARG A 136 20.35 -17.09 -21.62
C ARG A 136 20.76 -16.16 -20.48
N ASP A 137 19.83 -15.88 -19.58
CA ASP A 137 19.99 -14.93 -18.48
C ASP A 137 20.55 -15.63 -17.24
N SER A 138 21.82 -16.08 -17.35
CA SER A 138 22.55 -16.61 -16.21
C SER A 138 22.87 -15.51 -15.17
N VAL A 139 23.25 -15.91 -13.94
CA VAL A 139 23.57 -14.97 -12.85
C VAL A 139 24.61 -13.92 -13.27
N PRO A 140 25.76 -14.26 -13.90
CA PRO A 140 26.70 -13.23 -14.36
C PRO A 140 26.11 -12.26 -15.39
N VAL A 141 25.24 -12.76 -16.28
CA VAL A 141 24.57 -11.93 -17.31
C VAL A 141 23.60 -10.96 -16.63
N LEU A 142 22.80 -11.44 -15.67
CA LEU A 142 21.89 -10.59 -14.89
C LEU A 142 22.65 -9.55 -14.07
N LYS A 143 23.78 -9.93 -13.47
CA LYS A 143 24.63 -8.99 -12.71
C LYS A 143 25.17 -7.87 -13.61
N ALA A 144 25.73 -8.22 -14.77
CA ALA A 144 26.22 -7.23 -15.72
C ALA A 144 25.09 -6.31 -16.23
N TYR A 145 23.90 -6.86 -16.47
CA TYR A 145 22.72 -6.08 -16.86
C TYR A 145 22.28 -5.13 -15.75
N ALA A 146 22.20 -5.62 -14.51
CA ALA A 146 21.84 -4.80 -13.35
C ALA A 146 22.81 -3.63 -13.14
N ASP A 147 24.12 -3.89 -13.23
CA ASP A 147 25.16 -2.87 -13.09
C ASP A 147 25.06 -1.81 -14.19
N ARG A 148 24.78 -2.20 -15.45
CA ARG A 148 24.59 -1.30 -16.57
C ARG A 148 23.45 -0.31 -16.35
N PHE A 149 22.38 -0.70 -15.66
CA PHE A 149 21.23 0.16 -15.38
C PHE A 149 21.29 0.83 -14.01
N GLY A 150 22.39 0.70 -13.28
CA GLY A 150 22.58 1.31 -11.96
C GLY A 150 21.60 0.81 -10.93
N VAL A 151 21.27 -0.48 -10.99
CA VAL A 151 20.35 -1.15 -10.05
C VAL A 151 20.95 -1.16 -8.65
N ASN A 152 20.22 -0.67 -7.66
CA ASN A 152 20.62 -0.87 -6.26
C ASN A 152 20.22 -2.28 -5.82
N HIS A 153 21.21 -3.13 -5.58
CA HIS A 153 21.04 -4.53 -5.23
C HIS A 153 20.40 -4.74 -3.85
N ASP A 154 20.39 -3.74 -2.96
CA ASP A 154 19.84 -3.86 -1.60
C ASP A 154 18.32 -4.10 -1.62
N ASN A 155 17.61 -3.53 -2.61
CA ASN A 155 16.16 -3.62 -2.72
C ASN A 155 15.64 -3.94 -4.13
N TRP A 156 16.51 -4.43 -5.02
CA TRP A 156 16.08 -4.89 -6.33
C TRP A 156 16.75 -6.20 -6.71
N TRP A 157 15.93 -7.23 -6.88
CA TRP A 157 16.34 -8.53 -7.35
C TRP A 157 16.00 -8.71 -8.82
N MET A 158 16.97 -9.16 -9.60
CA MET A 158 16.79 -9.70 -10.94
C MET A 158 16.91 -11.21 -10.86
N LEU A 159 15.81 -11.93 -11.10
CA LEU A 159 15.67 -13.34 -10.78
C LEU A 159 15.74 -14.22 -12.02
N THR A 160 16.46 -15.34 -11.90
CA THR A 160 16.54 -16.40 -12.90
C THR A 160 16.34 -17.77 -12.23
N GLY A 161 15.97 -18.79 -13.02
CA GLY A 161 15.76 -20.13 -12.50
C GLY A 161 14.95 -21.01 -13.43
N ASN A 162 14.06 -21.84 -12.87
CA ASN A 162 13.23 -22.71 -13.68
C ASN A 162 12.19 -21.90 -14.48
N ARG A 163 12.23 -22.07 -15.82
CA ARG A 163 11.36 -21.34 -16.74
C ARG A 163 9.88 -21.58 -16.46
N ASP A 164 9.51 -22.85 -16.26
CA ASP A 164 8.09 -23.23 -16.08
C ASP A 164 7.54 -22.63 -14.76
N SER A 165 8.35 -22.60 -13.71
CA SER A 165 7.99 -21.95 -12.44
C SER A 165 7.76 -20.45 -12.61
N ILE A 166 8.62 -19.76 -13.38
CA ILE A 166 8.47 -18.32 -13.67
C ILE A 166 7.21 -18.05 -14.48
N TYR A 167 6.96 -18.84 -15.52
CA TYR A 167 5.77 -18.71 -16.37
C TYR A 167 4.48 -19.04 -15.61
N LYS A 168 4.48 -20.11 -14.82
CA LYS A 168 3.36 -20.43 -13.93
C LYS A 168 3.07 -19.27 -12.97
N PHE A 169 4.09 -18.72 -12.34
CA PHE A 169 3.94 -17.58 -11.46
C PHE A 169 3.37 -16.35 -12.17
N ALA A 170 3.85 -16.04 -13.39
CA ALA A 170 3.37 -14.92 -14.19
C ALA A 170 1.88 -15.05 -14.54
N PHE A 171 1.46 -16.24 -15.02
CA PHE A 171 0.11 -16.44 -15.55
C PHE A 171 -0.90 -16.89 -14.49
N GLU A 172 -0.51 -17.75 -13.56
CA GLU A 172 -1.44 -18.30 -12.58
C GLU A 172 -1.53 -17.45 -11.31
N GLU A 173 -0.42 -16.91 -10.84
CA GLU A 173 -0.39 -16.13 -9.60
C GLU A 173 -0.61 -14.63 -9.86
N LEU A 174 0.14 -14.05 -10.81
CA LEU A 174 0.06 -12.62 -11.10
C LEU A 174 -0.95 -12.29 -12.21
N LYS A 175 -1.51 -13.26 -12.94
CA LYS A 175 -2.51 -13.06 -14.00
C LYS A 175 -2.15 -11.92 -14.97
N VAL A 176 -0.88 -11.85 -15.40
CA VAL A 176 -0.39 -10.74 -16.23
C VAL A 176 -1.08 -10.63 -17.57
N ASP A 177 -1.59 -11.74 -18.11
CA ASP A 177 -2.36 -11.85 -19.36
C ASP A 177 -3.75 -11.22 -19.26
N LYS A 178 -4.46 -11.43 -18.15
CA LYS A 178 -5.85 -11.00 -17.97
C LYS A 178 -6.03 -9.49 -17.96
N PHE A 179 -5.04 -8.77 -17.50
CA PHE A 179 -5.09 -7.30 -17.34
C PHE A 179 -4.20 -6.60 -18.36
N SER A 180 -3.74 -7.29 -19.41
CA SER A 180 -3.00 -6.71 -20.51
C SER A 180 -3.95 -6.15 -21.57
N THR A 181 -3.62 -4.99 -22.11
CA THR A 181 -4.30 -4.44 -23.30
C THR A 181 -3.81 -5.07 -24.59
N GLU A 182 -2.64 -5.70 -24.54
CA GLU A 182 -2.04 -6.40 -25.67
C GLU A 182 -2.02 -7.90 -25.41
N PRO A 183 -2.23 -8.73 -26.43
CA PRO A 183 -2.12 -10.18 -26.29
C PRO A 183 -0.72 -10.59 -25.82
N ILE A 184 -0.64 -11.39 -24.77
CA ILE A 184 0.62 -11.95 -24.28
C ILE A 184 0.67 -13.41 -24.78
N SER A 185 1.75 -13.75 -25.52
CA SER A 185 1.97 -15.12 -25.94
C SER A 185 2.25 -16.01 -24.74
N PRO A 186 1.56 -17.17 -24.60
CA PRO A 186 1.88 -18.14 -23.56
C PRO A 186 3.31 -18.69 -23.64
N ASP A 187 3.89 -18.69 -24.85
CA ASP A 187 5.24 -19.20 -25.09
C ASP A 187 6.33 -18.19 -24.71
N PHE A 188 5.98 -16.91 -24.65
CA PHE A 188 6.92 -15.85 -24.34
C PHE A 188 6.23 -14.67 -23.65
N VAL A 189 6.45 -14.53 -22.35
CA VAL A 189 5.90 -13.41 -21.55
C VAL A 189 6.62 -12.12 -21.93
N HIS A 190 5.98 -11.33 -22.80
CA HIS A 190 6.46 -10.01 -23.17
C HIS A 190 5.43 -8.97 -22.77
N THR A 191 5.64 -8.32 -21.67
CA THR A 191 4.69 -7.35 -21.11
C THR A 191 5.40 -6.07 -20.70
N SER A 192 4.75 -4.93 -20.95
CA SER A 192 5.22 -3.62 -20.48
C SER A 192 4.74 -3.30 -19.06
N ARG A 193 4.22 -4.28 -18.31
CA ARG A 193 3.53 -4.01 -17.05
C ARG A 193 4.42 -4.17 -15.84
N PHE A 194 4.26 -3.21 -14.91
CA PHE A 194 4.67 -3.35 -13.53
C PHE A 194 3.47 -3.83 -12.71
N VAL A 195 3.68 -4.82 -11.87
CA VAL A 195 2.67 -5.39 -10.97
C VAL A 195 2.97 -4.95 -9.55
N LEU A 196 2.00 -4.29 -8.90
CA LEU A 196 2.11 -3.86 -7.51
C LEU A 196 1.51 -4.92 -6.59
N ILE A 197 2.28 -5.37 -5.62
CA ILE A 197 1.92 -6.40 -4.63
C ILE A 197 2.10 -5.78 -3.24
N ASP A 198 1.13 -5.98 -2.36
CA ASP A 198 1.16 -5.42 -1.01
C ASP A 198 1.96 -6.29 -0.02
N LYS A 199 2.00 -5.82 1.23
CA LYS A 199 2.70 -6.47 2.34
C LYS A 199 2.17 -7.88 2.68
N GLU A 200 0.95 -8.19 2.27
CA GLU A 200 0.29 -9.49 2.45
C GLU A 200 0.41 -10.39 1.21
N TYR A 201 1.20 -9.97 0.21
CA TYR A 201 1.39 -10.64 -1.09
C TYR A 201 0.13 -10.69 -1.96
N LYS A 202 -0.74 -9.67 -1.88
CA LYS A 202 -1.92 -9.53 -2.73
C LYS A 202 -1.69 -8.51 -3.84
N VAL A 203 -2.16 -8.80 -5.05
CA VAL A 203 -2.01 -7.89 -6.19
C VAL A 203 -2.93 -6.67 -6.02
N ARG A 204 -2.34 -5.48 -6.08
CA ARG A 204 -3.02 -4.19 -5.89
C ARG A 204 -3.07 -3.33 -7.16
N GLY A 205 -2.35 -3.70 -8.21
CA GLY A 205 -2.41 -2.95 -9.46
C GLY A 205 -1.50 -3.44 -10.56
N TYR A 206 -1.85 -3.02 -11.77
CA TYR A 206 -1.07 -3.23 -13.00
C TYR A 206 -0.85 -1.87 -13.66
N TYR A 207 0.40 -1.54 -13.96
CA TYR A 207 0.79 -0.23 -14.46
C TYR A 207 1.63 -0.38 -15.73
N ASN A 208 1.39 0.47 -16.72
CA ASN A 208 2.25 0.49 -17.89
C ASN A 208 3.60 1.13 -17.54
N GLY A 209 4.67 0.33 -17.55
CA GLY A 209 6.02 0.77 -17.22
C GLY A 209 6.68 1.65 -18.29
N LEU A 210 6.04 1.85 -19.46
CA LEU A 210 6.49 2.75 -20.52
C LEU A 210 5.76 4.10 -20.48
N ASP A 211 4.69 4.23 -19.69
CA ASP A 211 3.90 5.44 -19.58
C ASP A 211 4.20 6.20 -18.28
N SER A 212 4.62 7.45 -18.39
CA SER A 212 4.99 8.29 -17.26
C SER A 212 3.82 8.57 -16.30
N ILE A 213 2.59 8.68 -16.81
CA ILE A 213 1.39 8.90 -15.98
C ILE A 213 1.12 7.65 -15.15
N SER A 214 1.20 6.47 -15.78
CA SER A 214 1.04 5.19 -15.10
C SER A 214 2.10 4.95 -14.02
N ILE A 215 3.36 5.30 -14.30
CA ILE A 215 4.45 5.21 -13.32
C ILE A 215 4.25 6.19 -12.16
N SER A 216 3.80 7.42 -12.42
CA SER A 216 3.47 8.38 -11.37
C SER A 216 2.32 7.89 -10.49
N LYS A 217 1.31 7.25 -11.09
CA LYS A 217 0.23 6.59 -10.36
C LYS A 217 0.77 5.44 -9.50
N LEU A 218 1.66 4.59 -10.03
CA LEU A 218 2.31 3.52 -9.27
C LEU A 218 3.07 4.09 -8.06
N ALA A 219 3.86 5.14 -8.23
CA ALA A 219 4.60 5.78 -7.13
C ALA A 219 3.65 6.29 -6.03
N ARG A 220 2.52 6.94 -6.42
CA ARG A 220 1.49 7.37 -5.49
C ARG A 220 0.87 6.19 -4.76
N ASP A 221 0.50 5.14 -5.47
CA ASP A 221 -0.20 3.97 -4.92
C ASP A 221 0.72 3.17 -3.97
N ILE A 222 2.04 3.12 -4.24
CA ILE A 222 3.04 2.63 -3.27
C ILE A 222 2.99 3.46 -1.99
N GLY A 223 3.01 4.80 -2.10
CA GLY A 223 2.92 5.70 -0.96
C GLY A 223 1.65 5.48 -0.13
N LEU A 224 0.51 5.21 -0.77
CA LEU A 224 -0.74 4.90 -0.09
C LEU A 224 -0.67 3.55 0.64
N LEU A 225 -0.10 2.51 0.03
CA LEU A 225 0.08 1.20 0.68
C LEU A 225 1.05 1.26 1.87
N MET A 226 2.00 2.20 1.88
CA MET A 226 2.83 2.45 3.06
C MET A 226 2.01 2.92 4.26
N LEU A 227 0.97 3.71 4.00
CA LEU A 227 0.07 4.27 5.02
C LEU A 227 -1.07 3.30 5.39
N GLU A 228 -1.27 2.23 4.60
CA GLU A 228 -2.29 1.23 4.89
C GLU A 228 -1.95 0.52 6.20
N LYS A 229 -2.80 0.75 7.21
CA LYS A 229 -2.67 0.09 8.50
C LYS A 229 -3.16 -1.34 8.40
N ASP A 230 -2.43 -2.25 9.01
CA ASP A 230 -2.90 -3.61 9.20
C ASP A 230 -4.28 -3.59 9.88
N LYS A 231 -5.28 -4.18 9.24
CA LYS A 231 -6.65 -4.26 9.80
C LYS A 231 -6.69 -4.98 11.15
N THR A 232 -5.64 -5.71 11.49
CA THR A 232 -5.47 -6.39 12.78
C THR A 232 -5.01 -5.45 13.89
N GLN A 233 -4.37 -4.34 13.57
CA GLN A 233 -4.09 -3.30 14.55
C GLN A 233 -5.32 -2.38 14.66
N LYS A 234 -6.18 -2.65 15.66
CA LYS A 234 -7.14 -1.65 16.15
C LYS A 234 -6.37 -0.35 16.32
N SER A 235 -6.84 0.72 15.65
CA SER A 235 -6.12 2.00 15.73
C SER A 235 -6.00 2.37 17.22
N ALA A 236 -4.79 2.33 17.76
CA ALA A 236 -4.54 2.70 19.16
C ALA A 236 -5.14 4.08 19.49
N VAL A 237 -5.15 4.97 18.52
CA VAL A 237 -5.75 6.30 18.63
C VAL A 237 -7.27 6.24 18.84
N PHE A 238 -8.01 5.31 18.21
CA PHE A 238 -9.46 5.17 18.42
C PHE A 238 -9.80 4.51 19.76
N SER A 239 -8.99 3.55 20.22
CA SER A 239 -9.18 2.98 21.56
C SER A 239 -8.86 4.00 22.65
N GLU A 240 -7.80 4.80 22.50
CA GLU A 240 -7.46 5.87 23.44
C GLU A 240 -8.54 6.97 23.49
N ILE A 241 -9.14 7.36 22.35
CA ILE A 241 -10.23 8.35 22.33
C ILE A 241 -11.52 7.79 22.98
N ILE A 242 -11.80 6.51 22.81
CA ILE A 242 -12.94 5.86 23.47
C ILE A 242 -12.66 5.74 24.98
N ASP A 243 -11.45 5.42 25.39
CA ASP A 243 -11.03 5.38 26.79
C ASP A 243 -11.02 6.78 27.44
N LEU A 244 -10.86 7.85 26.65
CA LEU A 244 -11.00 9.23 27.12
C LEU A 244 -12.45 9.75 27.12
N SER A 245 -13.42 9.01 26.62
CA SER A 245 -14.83 9.44 26.53
C SER A 245 -15.45 9.75 27.93
N TRP A 246 -15.01 9.05 28.96
CA TRP A 246 -15.42 9.33 30.35
C TRP A 246 -14.90 10.69 30.87
N LEU A 247 -13.74 11.14 30.39
CA LEU A 247 -13.20 12.47 30.71
C LEU A 247 -14.10 13.59 30.17
N TRP A 248 -14.64 13.41 28.96
CA TRP A 248 -15.61 14.34 28.38
C TRP A 248 -16.91 14.37 29.18
N LEU A 249 -17.40 13.23 29.66
CA LEU A 249 -18.57 13.16 30.56
C LEU A 249 -18.32 13.93 31.85
N ILE A 250 -17.13 13.80 32.46
CA ILE A 250 -16.76 14.55 33.67
C ILE A 250 -16.71 16.05 33.38
N ILE A 251 -16.09 16.48 32.27
CA ILE A 251 -16.03 17.90 31.89
C ILE A 251 -17.44 18.47 31.70
N VAL A 252 -18.34 17.77 31.02
CA VAL A 252 -19.73 18.18 30.83
C VAL A 252 -20.46 18.29 32.18
N LEU A 253 -20.29 17.32 33.07
CA LEU A 253 -20.88 17.34 34.42
C LEU A 253 -20.35 18.51 35.26
N LEU A 254 -19.06 18.80 35.22
CA LEU A 254 -18.43 19.93 35.91
C LEU A 254 -18.95 21.27 35.36
N VAL A 255 -19.13 21.40 34.05
CA VAL A 255 -19.71 22.62 33.45
C VAL A 255 -21.17 22.78 33.89
N ILE A 256 -21.96 21.73 33.88
CA ILE A 256 -23.35 21.76 34.35
C ILE A 256 -23.40 22.13 35.84
N PHE A 257 -22.56 21.49 36.67
CA PHE A 257 -22.48 21.79 38.11
C PHE A 257 -22.09 23.26 38.35
N PHE A 258 -21.09 23.76 37.65
CA PHE A 258 -20.65 25.17 37.75
C PHE A 258 -21.74 26.16 37.34
N VAL A 259 -22.49 25.88 36.28
CA VAL A 259 -23.63 26.69 35.85
C VAL A 259 -24.73 26.69 36.91
N LEU A 260 -25.07 25.53 37.47
CA LEU A 260 -26.08 25.41 38.55
C LEU A 260 -25.63 26.10 39.83
N TYR A 261 -24.36 25.95 40.22
CA TYR A 261 -23.77 26.64 41.35
C TYR A 261 -23.81 28.19 41.20
N MET A 262 -23.46 28.70 40.04
CA MET A 262 -23.56 30.14 39.74
C MET A 262 -25.00 30.64 39.74
N GLN A 263 -25.98 29.86 39.34
CA GLN A 263 -27.39 30.20 39.42
C GLN A 263 -27.91 30.21 40.87
N SER A 264 -27.46 29.27 41.67
CA SER A 264 -27.82 29.17 43.08
C SER A 264 -27.27 30.37 43.86
N ARG A 265 -26.01 30.75 43.63
CA ARG A 265 -25.42 31.95 44.27
C ARG A 265 -26.10 33.26 43.88
N ARG A 266 -26.60 33.37 42.63
CA ARG A 266 -27.34 34.59 42.20
C ARG A 266 -28.73 34.70 42.90
N LYS A 267 -29.33 33.59 43.29
CA LYS A 267 -30.61 33.59 44.01
C LYS A 267 -30.45 33.92 45.51
N LEU A 268 -29.25 33.76 46.07
CA LEU A 268 -28.96 34.07 47.47
C LEU A 268 -28.50 35.51 47.72
N ASN A 269 -28.04 36.22 46.66
CA ASN A 269 -27.53 37.56 46.74
C ASN A 269 -28.46 38.65 46.09
N GLY A 270 -29.67 38.29 45.71
CA GLY A 270 -30.71 39.18 45.23
C GLY A 270 -32.00 38.98 45.99
#